data_6416fb2a19ef05ce696e281d1ef8bcd6
#
_entry.id   6416fb2a19ef05ce696e281d1ef8bcd6
#
_cell.length_a   1.000
_cell.length_b   1.000
_cell.length_c   1.000
_cell.angle_alpha   90.00
_cell.angle_beta   90.00
_cell.angle_gamma   90.00
#
_symmetry.space_group_name_H-M   'P 1'
#
loop_
_entity.id
_entity.type
_entity.pdbx_description
1 polymer ?
#
loop_
_entity_poly.entity_id
_entity_poly.type
_entity_poly.pdbx_seq_one_letter_code
_entity_poly.pdbx_strand_id
1 'polypeptide(L)'
;MQKKYEVLGIVGEGAYGIVYKCRNKLTNEFVAIKKFKETEDEIVQKTMKRELNMLKMLKHENIVEFKEAFTHKGNLFLVFEYVEKNLLELLQETPNGLDPQLIKKIIYQLCKATSYLHNNNIIHRDIKPENLLIDNEMKLKLCDFGFARKIILNEDNNNIDAMTDYVATRWYRAPELLLSSGIYGPEVDYWAIGCIMGELADGNPLFPGENEIDQLDCIIKVLGNLPEDLINMFYENPIYNGKELLFVSKCEDLENRYLGKLDKIDIDFMKKLLELDPEKR
;
A
#
# COMPACT_ATOMS: atom_id res chain seq x y z
N MET A 1 1.96 -26.40 -14.09
CA MET A 1 2.30 -26.21 -12.68
C MET A 1 3.00 -27.44 -12.10
N GLN A 2 2.35 -28.56 -11.94
CA GLN A 2 2.88 -29.77 -11.23
C GLN A 2 4.20 -30.37 -11.76
N LYS A 3 4.55 -30.18 -13.05
CA LYS A 3 5.82 -30.67 -13.58
C LYS A 3 7.04 -29.93 -13.06
N LYS A 4 6.95 -28.60 -12.88
CA LYS A 4 8.07 -27.72 -12.48
C LYS A 4 8.01 -27.33 -11.00
N TYR A 5 6.81 -27.16 -10.44
CA TYR A 5 6.60 -26.68 -9.08
C TYR A 5 5.83 -27.70 -8.23
N GLU A 6 6.27 -27.88 -7.00
CA GLU A 6 5.59 -28.62 -5.94
C GLU A 6 4.89 -27.61 -5.01
N VAL A 7 3.59 -27.73 -4.83
CA VAL A 7 2.82 -26.88 -3.91
C VAL A 7 3.00 -27.38 -2.49
N LEU A 8 3.42 -26.49 -1.60
CA LEU A 8 3.65 -26.79 -0.19
C LEU A 8 2.51 -26.31 0.72
N GLY A 9 1.82 -25.24 0.33
CA GLY A 9 0.69 -24.70 1.09
C GLY A 9 0.19 -23.38 0.51
N ILE A 10 -0.91 -22.88 1.07
CA ILE A 10 -1.46 -21.55 0.79
C ILE A 10 -0.81 -20.58 1.80
N VAL A 11 -0.34 -19.42 1.32
CA VAL A 11 0.27 -18.36 2.15
C VAL A 11 -0.50 -17.06 2.06
N GLY A 12 -1.48 -16.97 1.17
CA GLY A 12 -2.37 -15.80 1.08
C GLY A 12 -3.57 -16.10 0.19
N GLU A 13 -4.70 -15.52 0.53
CA GLU A 13 -5.89 -15.51 -0.31
C GLU A 13 -6.45 -14.09 -0.34
N GLY A 14 -6.68 -13.57 -1.53
CA GLY A 14 -7.22 -12.24 -1.75
C GLY A 14 -8.33 -12.25 -2.79
N ALA A 15 -8.84 -11.08 -3.09
CA ALA A 15 -9.91 -10.93 -4.05
C ALA A 15 -9.61 -11.47 -5.42
N TYR A 16 -8.41 -11.25 -5.89
CA TYR A 16 -8.02 -11.56 -7.26
C TYR A 16 -7.40 -12.95 -7.39
N GLY A 17 -7.11 -13.66 -6.29
CA GLY A 17 -6.45 -14.95 -6.40
C GLY A 17 -5.95 -15.54 -5.10
N ILE A 18 -5.22 -16.65 -5.26
CA ILE A 18 -4.62 -17.41 -4.16
C ILE A 18 -3.12 -17.43 -4.37
N VAL A 19 -2.35 -17.21 -3.31
CA VAL A 19 -0.89 -17.30 -3.32
C VAL A 19 -0.45 -18.57 -2.63
N TYR A 20 0.35 -19.36 -3.33
CA TYR A 20 0.89 -20.62 -2.86
C TYR A 20 2.39 -20.50 -2.58
N LYS A 21 2.84 -21.05 -1.46
CA LYS A 21 4.26 -21.39 -1.27
C LYS A 21 4.54 -22.65 -2.08
N CYS A 22 5.53 -22.59 -2.95
CA CYS A 22 5.93 -23.71 -3.81
C CYS A 22 7.44 -23.92 -3.73
N ARG A 23 7.87 -25.13 -4.12
CA ARG A 23 9.28 -25.46 -4.34
C ARG A 23 9.49 -25.73 -5.82
N ASN A 24 10.48 -25.09 -6.42
CA ASN A 24 10.94 -25.41 -7.76
C ASN A 24 11.69 -26.77 -7.72
N LYS A 25 11.19 -27.78 -8.43
CA LYS A 25 11.73 -29.15 -8.40
C LYS A 25 13.11 -29.27 -9.03
N LEU A 26 13.51 -28.31 -9.86
CA LEU A 26 14.81 -28.31 -10.54
C LEU A 26 15.89 -27.61 -9.70
N THR A 27 15.56 -26.44 -9.11
CA THR A 27 16.51 -25.61 -8.38
C THR A 27 16.43 -25.79 -6.86
N ASN A 28 15.38 -26.45 -6.34
CA ASN A 28 15.00 -26.54 -4.94
C ASN A 28 14.70 -25.19 -4.26
N GLU A 29 14.65 -24.09 -5.00
CA GLU A 29 14.28 -22.79 -4.46
C GLU A 29 12.80 -22.74 -4.07
N PHE A 30 12.50 -22.03 -2.97
CA PHE A 30 11.14 -21.64 -2.62
C PHE A 30 10.70 -20.44 -3.47
N VAL A 31 9.45 -20.50 -3.94
CA VAL A 31 8.83 -19.46 -4.74
C VAL A 31 7.39 -19.22 -4.25
N ALA A 32 6.91 -18.00 -4.40
CA ALA A 32 5.50 -17.68 -4.24
C ALA A 32 4.82 -17.71 -5.62
N ILE A 33 3.69 -18.41 -5.72
CA ILE A 33 2.93 -18.48 -6.98
C ILE A 33 1.53 -17.93 -6.76
N LYS A 34 1.23 -16.77 -7.33
CA LYS A 34 -0.10 -16.15 -7.36
C LYS A 34 -0.90 -16.76 -8.50
N LYS A 35 -1.98 -17.49 -8.18
CA LYS A 35 -2.95 -17.97 -9.13
C LYS A 35 -4.14 -17.04 -9.15
N PHE A 36 -4.43 -16.43 -10.29
CA PHE A 36 -5.65 -15.63 -10.44
C PHE A 36 -6.90 -16.51 -10.52
N LYS A 37 -8.00 -15.99 -9.95
CA LYS A 37 -9.32 -16.62 -10.10
C LYS A 37 -9.75 -16.49 -11.57
N GLU A 38 -10.36 -17.56 -12.08
CA GLU A 38 -10.95 -17.53 -13.42
C GLU A 38 -12.14 -16.55 -13.40
N THR A 39 -12.18 -15.65 -14.35
CA THR A 39 -13.22 -14.62 -14.42
C THR A 39 -13.43 -14.15 -15.84
N GLU A 40 -14.69 -13.89 -16.19
CA GLU A 40 -15.10 -13.20 -17.41
C GLU A 40 -15.17 -11.67 -17.19
N ASP A 41 -14.98 -11.19 -15.95
CA ASP A 41 -14.99 -9.78 -15.63
C ASP A 41 -13.81 -9.06 -16.29
N GLU A 42 -14.12 -8.15 -17.21
CA GLU A 42 -13.13 -7.37 -17.96
C GLU A 42 -12.25 -6.51 -17.05
N ILE A 43 -12.77 -6.02 -15.92
CA ILE A 43 -12.04 -5.19 -14.97
C ILE A 43 -10.93 -6.03 -14.32
N VAL A 44 -11.27 -7.23 -13.88
CA VAL A 44 -10.31 -8.16 -13.27
C VAL A 44 -9.25 -8.58 -14.30
N GLN A 45 -9.65 -8.86 -15.55
CA GLN A 45 -8.70 -9.18 -16.62
C GLN A 45 -7.75 -8.02 -16.94
N LYS A 46 -8.24 -6.78 -16.94
CA LYS A 46 -7.41 -5.57 -17.09
C LYS A 46 -6.43 -5.42 -15.93
N THR A 47 -6.87 -5.68 -14.69
CA THR A 47 -6.03 -5.64 -13.49
C THR A 47 -4.89 -6.66 -13.57
N MET A 48 -5.21 -7.90 -13.97
CA MET A 48 -4.21 -8.98 -14.17
C MET A 48 -3.15 -8.60 -15.21
N LYS A 49 -3.58 -8.07 -16.37
CA LYS A 49 -2.67 -7.63 -17.44
C LYS A 49 -1.80 -6.45 -16.99
N ARG A 50 -2.38 -5.52 -16.23
CA ARG A 50 -1.68 -4.38 -15.66
C ARG A 50 -0.58 -4.83 -14.70
N GLU A 51 -0.92 -5.67 -13.72
CA GLU A 51 0.04 -6.22 -12.77
C GLU A 51 1.21 -6.91 -13.48
N LEU A 52 0.92 -7.81 -14.45
CA LEU A 52 1.95 -8.49 -15.21
C LEU A 52 2.86 -7.51 -15.98
N ASN A 53 2.30 -6.46 -16.61
CA ASN A 53 3.09 -5.50 -17.36
C ASN A 53 3.99 -4.66 -16.45
N MET A 54 3.49 -4.25 -15.27
CA MET A 54 4.28 -3.55 -14.27
C MET A 54 5.45 -4.41 -13.78
N LEU A 55 5.17 -5.66 -13.38
CA LEU A 55 6.16 -6.59 -12.84
C LEU A 55 7.32 -6.87 -13.81
N LYS A 56 7.05 -6.94 -15.12
CA LYS A 56 8.09 -7.15 -16.14
C LYS A 56 9.09 -5.99 -16.26
N MET A 57 8.67 -4.79 -15.86
CA MET A 57 9.48 -3.56 -15.95
C MET A 57 10.30 -3.29 -14.69
N LEU A 58 9.84 -3.83 -13.53
CA LEU A 58 10.38 -3.48 -12.22
C LEU A 58 11.52 -4.42 -11.84
N LYS A 59 12.68 -3.85 -11.52
CA LYS A 59 13.85 -4.55 -10.96
C LYS A 59 14.51 -3.68 -9.92
N HIS A 60 14.27 -3.97 -8.66
CA HIS A 60 14.83 -3.24 -7.54
C HIS A 60 14.96 -4.15 -6.32
N GLU A 61 16.00 -3.95 -5.50
CA GLU A 61 16.28 -4.82 -4.34
C GLU A 61 15.18 -4.81 -3.27
N ASN A 62 14.37 -3.73 -3.19
CA ASN A 62 13.25 -3.60 -2.26
C ASN A 62 11.88 -3.76 -2.95
N ILE A 63 11.84 -4.40 -4.11
CA ILE A 63 10.62 -4.84 -4.80
C ILE A 63 10.72 -6.34 -5.00
N VAL A 64 9.61 -7.05 -4.80
CA VAL A 64 9.54 -8.51 -4.98
C VAL A 64 9.98 -8.89 -6.40
N GLU A 65 10.90 -9.86 -6.51
CA GLU A 65 11.41 -10.31 -7.80
C GLU A 65 10.35 -11.12 -8.54
N PHE A 66 9.91 -10.64 -9.68
CA PHE A 66 9.10 -11.39 -10.62
C PHE A 66 9.99 -12.34 -11.43
N LYS A 67 9.71 -13.65 -11.37
CA LYS A 67 10.51 -14.68 -12.05
C LYS A 67 9.91 -15.08 -13.41
N GLU A 68 8.66 -15.46 -13.45
CA GLU A 68 7.97 -15.85 -14.69
C GLU A 68 6.45 -15.78 -14.57
N ALA A 69 5.78 -15.82 -15.74
CA ALA A 69 4.33 -16.01 -15.83
C ALA A 69 4.04 -17.19 -16.77
N PHE A 70 3.00 -17.95 -16.47
CA PHE A 70 2.51 -19.00 -17.35
C PHE A 70 0.99 -19.18 -17.20
N THR A 71 0.38 -19.74 -18.26
CA THR A 71 -1.03 -20.11 -18.24
C THR A 71 -1.16 -21.61 -18.11
N HIS A 72 -2.07 -22.08 -17.26
CA HIS A 72 -2.38 -23.49 -17.09
C HIS A 72 -3.87 -23.69 -16.87
N LYS A 73 -4.53 -24.50 -17.71
CA LYS A 73 -5.98 -24.75 -17.70
C LYS A 73 -6.80 -23.45 -17.65
N GLY A 74 -6.49 -22.48 -18.50
CA GLY A 74 -7.17 -21.18 -18.58
C GLY A 74 -6.76 -20.15 -17.50
N ASN A 75 -6.13 -20.56 -16.40
CA ASN A 75 -5.73 -19.66 -15.32
C ASN A 75 -4.33 -19.08 -15.55
N LEU A 76 -4.15 -17.80 -15.21
CA LEU A 76 -2.85 -17.13 -15.17
C LEU A 76 -2.17 -17.40 -13.82
N PHE A 77 -0.87 -17.67 -13.89
CA PHE A 77 0.00 -17.86 -12.72
C PHE A 77 1.20 -16.91 -12.85
N LEU A 78 1.48 -16.18 -11.77
CA LEU A 78 2.68 -15.36 -11.64
C LEU A 78 3.60 -15.95 -10.59
N VAL A 79 4.87 -16.07 -10.88
CA VAL A 79 5.88 -16.66 -10.00
C VAL A 79 6.82 -15.59 -9.51
N PHE A 80 7.01 -15.52 -8.20
CA PHE A 80 7.86 -14.57 -7.50
C PHE A 80 8.89 -15.28 -6.62
N GLU A 81 9.92 -14.56 -6.20
CA GLU A 81 10.71 -14.99 -5.05
C GLU A 81 9.78 -15.20 -3.85
N TYR A 82 10.17 -16.10 -2.95
CA TYR A 82 9.44 -16.32 -1.71
C TYR A 82 10.11 -15.57 -0.57
N VAL A 83 9.34 -14.78 0.17
CA VAL A 83 9.77 -14.09 1.38
C VAL A 83 8.91 -14.59 2.54
N GLU A 84 9.51 -14.82 3.71
CA GLU A 84 8.90 -15.59 4.79
C GLU A 84 7.69 -14.93 5.42
N LYS A 85 7.76 -13.62 5.70
CA LYS A 85 6.73 -12.88 6.43
C LYS A 85 6.35 -11.59 5.73
N ASN A 86 5.17 -11.06 6.05
CA ASN A 86 4.83 -9.68 5.77
C ASN A 86 4.95 -8.82 7.04
N LEU A 87 4.87 -7.49 6.86
CA LEU A 87 5.04 -6.55 7.96
C LEU A 87 3.89 -6.62 8.97
N LEU A 88 2.67 -6.99 8.53
CA LEU A 88 1.54 -7.19 9.44
C LEU A 88 1.79 -8.34 10.44
N GLU A 89 2.36 -9.46 9.95
CA GLU A 89 2.73 -10.58 10.81
C GLU A 89 3.79 -10.16 11.85
N LEU A 90 4.76 -9.35 11.43
CA LEU A 90 5.76 -8.79 12.36
C LEU A 90 5.12 -7.86 13.40
N LEU A 91 4.18 -7.00 13.01
CA LEU A 91 3.44 -6.13 13.93
C LEU A 91 2.60 -6.92 14.94
N GLN A 92 1.98 -8.02 14.52
CA GLN A 92 1.26 -8.91 15.43
C GLN A 92 2.16 -9.58 16.48
N GLU A 93 3.44 -9.84 16.14
CA GLU A 93 4.45 -10.34 17.08
C GLU A 93 4.98 -9.24 18.01
N THR A 94 4.80 -7.96 17.67
CA THR A 94 5.34 -6.80 18.38
C THR A 94 4.27 -5.76 18.72
N PRO A 95 3.30 -6.08 19.58
CA PRO A 95 2.12 -5.24 19.83
C PRO A 95 2.42 -3.87 20.48
N ASN A 96 3.64 -3.66 20.97
CA ASN A 96 4.10 -2.40 21.55
C ASN A 96 4.97 -1.57 20.59
N GLY A 97 5.01 -1.95 19.30
CA GLY A 97 5.85 -1.32 18.29
C GLY A 97 7.27 -1.89 18.23
N LEU A 98 8.04 -1.38 17.28
CA LEU A 98 9.40 -1.81 16.97
C LEU A 98 10.44 -0.87 17.59
N ASP A 99 11.67 -1.36 17.70
CA ASP A 99 12.84 -0.53 18.01
C ASP A 99 13.02 0.60 16.98
N PRO A 100 13.34 1.85 17.38
CA PRO A 100 13.47 2.99 16.47
C PRO A 100 14.49 2.79 15.34
N GLN A 101 15.59 2.06 15.58
CA GLN A 101 16.59 1.80 14.55
C GLN A 101 16.06 0.83 13.50
N LEU A 102 15.22 -0.13 13.91
CA LEU A 102 14.56 -1.06 13.01
C LEU A 102 13.49 -0.34 12.17
N ILE A 103 12.72 0.58 12.78
CA ILE A 103 11.78 1.45 12.07
C ILE A 103 12.51 2.23 10.97
N LYS A 104 13.61 2.90 11.30
CA LYS A 104 14.44 3.63 10.32
C LYS A 104 14.89 2.74 9.16
N LYS A 105 15.37 1.53 9.47
CA LYS A 105 15.82 0.56 8.46
C LYS A 105 14.69 0.16 7.50
N ILE A 106 13.49 -0.11 8.03
CA ILE A 106 12.31 -0.50 7.26
C ILE A 106 11.83 0.67 6.40
N ILE A 107 11.62 1.84 7.01
CA ILE A 107 11.12 3.05 6.31
C ILE A 107 12.10 3.51 5.23
N TYR A 108 13.41 3.49 5.48
CA TYR A 108 14.42 3.81 4.46
C TYR A 108 14.31 2.92 3.22
N GLN A 109 14.15 1.59 3.41
CA GLN A 109 14.00 0.64 2.33
C GLN A 109 12.68 0.86 1.56
N LEU A 110 11.60 1.18 2.28
CA LEU A 110 10.31 1.50 1.67
C LEU A 110 10.41 2.78 0.83
N CYS A 111 11.05 3.82 1.35
CA CYS A 111 11.33 5.05 0.59
C CYS A 111 12.14 4.79 -0.68
N LYS A 112 13.15 3.90 -0.64
CA LYS A 112 13.92 3.50 -1.83
C LYS A 112 13.04 2.82 -2.87
N ALA A 113 12.18 1.88 -2.46
CA ALA A 113 11.26 1.20 -3.36
C ALA A 113 10.28 2.19 -4.01
N THR A 114 9.67 3.06 -3.20
CA THR A 114 8.71 4.07 -3.66
C THR A 114 9.36 5.09 -4.59
N SER A 115 10.55 5.60 -4.24
CA SER A 115 11.33 6.50 -5.11
C SER A 115 11.65 5.85 -6.46
N TYR A 116 12.02 4.57 -6.47
CA TYR A 116 12.25 3.83 -7.72
C TYR A 116 10.97 3.75 -8.57
N LEU A 117 9.81 3.50 -7.98
CA LEU A 117 8.52 3.46 -8.69
C LEU A 117 8.20 4.83 -9.28
N HIS A 118 8.29 5.89 -8.49
CA HIS A 118 7.95 7.25 -8.92
C HIS A 118 8.89 7.75 -10.03
N ASN A 119 10.19 7.43 -9.97
CA ASN A 119 11.16 7.71 -11.04
C ASN A 119 10.86 6.95 -12.34
N ASN A 120 10.07 5.88 -12.28
CA ASN A 120 9.56 5.16 -13.45
C ASN A 120 8.11 5.55 -13.79
N ASN A 121 7.61 6.67 -13.24
CA ASN A 121 6.25 7.18 -13.41
C ASN A 121 5.18 6.15 -12.99
N ILE A 122 5.40 5.42 -11.92
CA ILE A 122 4.47 4.42 -11.37
C ILE A 122 4.11 4.83 -9.95
N ILE A 123 2.80 4.87 -9.65
CA ILE A 123 2.23 5.02 -8.31
C ILE A 123 1.74 3.64 -7.87
N HIS A 124 2.04 3.23 -6.64
CA HIS A 124 1.63 1.92 -6.11
C HIS A 124 0.18 1.92 -5.64
N ARG A 125 -0.26 2.91 -4.87
CA ARG A 125 -1.63 3.18 -4.36
C ARG A 125 -2.20 2.20 -3.32
N ASP A 126 -1.51 1.12 -3.02
CA ASP A 126 -1.92 0.13 -2.01
C ASP A 126 -0.74 -0.27 -1.11
N ILE A 127 0.06 0.71 -0.68
CA ILE A 127 1.13 0.50 0.30
C ILE A 127 0.49 0.31 1.68
N LYS A 128 0.68 -0.88 2.25
CA LYS A 128 0.16 -1.29 3.56
C LYS A 128 0.99 -2.46 4.11
N PRO A 129 0.94 -2.77 5.42
CA PRO A 129 1.77 -3.81 6.02
C PRO A 129 1.67 -5.19 5.36
N GLU A 130 0.48 -5.57 4.86
CA GLU A 130 0.28 -6.85 4.17
C GLU A 130 1.07 -6.95 2.85
N ASN A 131 1.32 -5.80 2.19
CA ASN A 131 2.03 -5.72 0.91
C ASN A 131 3.53 -5.44 1.07
N LEU A 132 4.04 -5.42 2.30
CA LEU A 132 5.44 -5.24 2.66
C LEU A 132 6.00 -6.54 3.19
N LEU A 133 6.73 -7.26 2.35
CA LEU A 133 7.35 -8.52 2.72
C LEU A 133 8.69 -8.25 3.41
N ILE A 134 9.04 -9.05 4.43
CA ILE A 134 10.26 -8.92 5.22
C ILE A 134 10.90 -10.29 5.39
N ASP A 135 12.19 -10.37 5.09
CA ASP A 135 12.99 -11.56 5.36
C ASP A 135 13.62 -11.55 6.77
N ASN A 136 14.33 -12.62 7.11
CA ASN A 136 14.98 -12.77 8.42
C ASN A 136 16.11 -11.76 8.69
N GLU A 137 16.63 -11.09 7.67
CA GLU A 137 17.63 -10.02 7.77
C GLU A 137 17.00 -8.63 7.85
N MET A 138 15.66 -8.56 7.93
CA MET A 138 14.87 -7.32 7.87
C MET A 138 15.08 -6.57 6.55
N LYS A 139 15.22 -7.32 5.45
CA LYS A 139 15.19 -6.76 4.10
C LYS A 139 13.75 -6.68 3.63
N LEU A 140 13.31 -5.44 3.32
CA LEU A 140 11.96 -5.16 2.88
C LEU A 140 11.83 -5.36 1.37
N LYS A 141 10.69 -5.92 0.95
CA LYS A 141 10.27 -6.05 -0.45
C LYS A 141 8.80 -5.68 -0.62
N LEU A 142 8.56 -4.61 -1.37
CA LEU A 142 7.21 -4.18 -1.74
C LEU A 142 6.62 -5.14 -2.78
N CYS A 143 5.38 -5.57 -2.59
CA CYS A 143 4.67 -6.50 -3.49
C CYS A 143 3.25 -6.00 -3.81
N ASP A 144 2.54 -6.77 -4.62
CA ASP A 144 1.15 -6.54 -5.07
C ASP A 144 0.93 -5.24 -5.86
N PHE A 145 1.21 -5.31 -7.16
CA PHE A 145 1.07 -4.20 -8.11
C PHE A 145 -0.30 -4.17 -8.83
N GLY A 146 -1.30 -4.88 -8.31
CA GLY A 146 -2.65 -4.95 -8.89
C GLY A 146 -3.34 -3.58 -9.00
N PHE A 147 -3.05 -2.69 -8.06
CA PHE A 147 -3.55 -1.31 -8.03
C PHE A 147 -2.58 -0.28 -8.61
N ALA A 148 -1.35 -0.68 -8.98
CA ALA A 148 -0.36 0.26 -9.48
C ALA A 148 -0.78 0.91 -10.81
N ARG A 149 -0.41 2.19 -11.00
CA ARG A 149 -0.69 2.95 -12.22
C ARG A 149 0.53 3.71 -12.72
N LYS A 150 0.59 3.88 -14.06
CA LYS A 150 1.50 4.84 -14.66
C LYS A 150 0.92 6.24 -14.55
N ILE A 151 1.75 7.20 -14.17
CA ILE A 151 1.44 8.63 -14.30
C ILE A 151 1.49 8.95 -15.79
N ILE A 152 0.34 9.27 -16.39
CA ILE A 152 0.27 9.70 -17.80
C ILE A 152 0.22 11.22 -17.76
N LEU A 153 1.29 11.87 -18.22
CA LEU A 153 1.41 13.33 -18.30
C LEU A 153 0.61 13.96 -19.47
N ASN A 154 -0.33 13.25 -20.08
CA ASN A 154 -1.10 13.75 -21.21
C ASN A 154 -2.48 14.26 -20.76
N GLU A 155 -2.88 15.39 -21.36
CA GLU A 155 -4.09 16.17 -21.06
C GLU A 155 -5.44 15.46 -21.29
N ASP A 156 -5.46 14.24 -21.81
CA ASP A 156 -6.68 13.45 -22.01
C ASP A 156 -7.02 12.59 -20.77
N ASN A 157 -7.33 13.27 -19.66
CA ASN A 157 -7.71 12.69 -18.36
C ASN A 157 -9.08 12.00 -18.34
N ASN A 158 -9.55 11.40 -19.44
CA ASN A 158 -10.87 10.74 -19.50
C ASN A 158 -10.89 9.25 -19.17
N ASN A 159 -9.83 8.69 -18.57
CA ASN A 159 -9.85 7.34 -18.00
C ASN A 159 -9.69 7.38 -16.49
N ILE A 160 -10.67 7.98 -15.83
CA ILE A 160 -10.94 7.78 -14.41
C ILE A 160 -11.48 6.35 -14.28
N ASP A 161 -10.59 5.36 -14.19
CA ASP A 161 -10.99 4.12 -13.55
C ASP A 161 -11.17 4.46 -12.07
N ALA A 162 -12.39 4.79 -11.67
CA ALA A 162 -12.75 4.83 -10.26
C ALA A 162 -12.10 3.61 -9.58
N MET A 163 -11.44 3.83 -8.45
CA MET A 163 -11.09 2.68 -7.60
C MET A 163 -12.42 2.00 -7.35
N THR A 164 -12.62 0.85 -8.02
CA THR A 164 -13.77 0.00 -7.73
C THR A 164 -13.85 -0.13 -6.22
N ASP A 165 -15.05 0.04 -5.67
CA ASP A 165 -15.43 -0.10 -4.26
C ASP A 165 -15.04 -1.50 -3.73
N TYR A 166 -13.72 -1.75 -3.70
CA TYR A 166 -13.20 -2.94 -3.10
C TYR A 166 -13.00 -2.65 -1.62
N VAL A 167 -13.54 -3.51 -0.79
CA VAL A 167 -13.39 -3.51 0.68
C VAL A 167 -11.91 -3.75 1.03
N ALA A 168 -11.03 -2.84 0.61
CA ALA A 168 -9.63 -2.82 0.96
C ALA A 168 -9.46 -1.89 2.17
N THR A 169 -8.55 -2.24 3.06
CA THR A 169 -8.17 -1.45 4.23
C THR A 169 -7.88 -0.02 3.82
N ARG A 170 -8.67 0.95 4.31
CA ARG A 170 -8.54 2.38 3.99
C ARG A 170 -7.60 3.13 4.92
N TRP A 171 -7.10 2.48 5.94
CA TRP A 171 -6.30 3.09 7.02
C TRP A 171 -5.02 3.81 6.55
N TYR A 172 -4.53 3.44 5.36
CA TYR A 172 -3.32 3.99 4.74
C TYR A 172 -3.62 4.91 3.55
N ARG A 173 -4.88 5.22 3.29
CA ARG A 173 -5.30 6.08 2.17
C ARG A 173 -5.18 7.54 2.53
N ALA A 174 -4.54 8.32 1.64
CA ALA A 174 -4.44 9.75 1.77
C ALA A 174 -5.83 10.44 1.67
N PRO A 175 -6.03 11.60 2.33
CA PRO A 175 -7.33 12.31 2.31
C PRO A 175 -7.82 12.59 0.91
N GLU A 176 -6.95 13.07 0.01
CA GLU A 176 -7.28 13.34 -1.39
C GLU A 176 -7.72 12.08 -2.13
N LEU A 177 -7.21 10.92 -1.77
CA LEU A 177 -7.60 9.64 -2.38
C LEU A 177 -8.97 9.15 -1.87
N LEU A 178 -9.35 9.51 -0.63
CA LEU A 178 -10.68 9.26 -0.08
C LEU A 178 -11.72 10.18 -0.70
N LEU A 179 -11.36 11.45 -0.95
CA LEU A 179 -12.26 12.50 -1.39
C LEU A 179 -12.40 12.58 -2.91
N SER A 180 -11.36 12.19 -3.67
CA SER A 180 -11.29 12.43 -5.10
C SER A 180 -12.10 11.42 -5.91
N SER A 181 -12.66 11.91 -7.01
CA SER A 181 -13.19 11.09 -8.10
C SER A 181 -12.10 10.56 -9.06
N GLY A 182 -10.82 10.54 -8.63
CA GLY A 182 -9.71 9.97 -9.40
C GLY A 182 -8.54 10.92 -9.69
N ILE A 183 -8.55 12.16 -9.19
CA ILE A 183 -7.44 13.12 -9.34
C ILE A 183 -6.54 13.02 -8.11
N TYR A 184 -5.37 12.43 -8.25
CA TYR A 184 -4.34 12.30 -7.22
C TYR A 184 -2.98 11.99 -7.90
N GLY A 185 -1.88 12.23 -7.21
CA GLY A 185 -0.53 12.01 -7.69
C GLY A 185 0.26 10.99 -6.85
N PRO A 186 1.59 10.94 -7.03
CA PRO A 186 2.47 10.03 -6.32
C PRO A 186 2.52 10.27 -4.80
N GLU A 187 2.13 11.43 -4.32
CA GLU A 187 2.10 11.84 -2.92
C GLU A 187 1.21 10.93 -2.04
N VAL A 188 0.24 10.22 -2.63
CA VAL A 188 -0.59 9.23 -1.91
C VAL A 188 0.25 8.07 -1.33
N ASP A 189 1.35 7.69 -2.01
CA ASP A 189 2.25 6.65 -1.52
C ASP A 189 3.09 7.17 -0.33
N TYR A 190 3.46 8.46 -0.30
CA TYR A 190 4.17 9.07 0.84
C TYR A 190 3.31 9.11 2.09
N TRP A 191 2.02 9.42 1.95
CA TRP A 191 1.05 9.33 3.04
C TRP A 191 1.02 7.94 3.68
N ALA A 192 0.93 6.90 2.86
CA ALA A 192 0.92 5.52 3.33
C ALA A 192 2.20 5.17 4.12
N ILE A 193 3.37 5.65 3.68
CA ILE A 193 4.64 5.48 4.42
C ILE A 193 4.56 6.14 5.80
N GLY A 194 3.98 7.34 5.90
CA GLY A 194 3.78 8.04 7.17
C GLY A 194 2.87 7.27 8.13
N CYS A 195 1.76 6.71 7.63
CA CYS A 195 0.86 5.85 8.40
C CYS A 195 1.58 4.61 8.94
N ILE A 196 2.35 3.92 8.07
CA ILE A 196 3.12 2.73 8.45
C ILE A 196 4.20 3.08 9.48
N MET A 197 4.88 4.22 9.34
CA MET A 197 5.89 4.66 10.32
C MET A 197 5.28 4.83 11.71
N GLY A 198 4.09 5.44 11.80
CA GLY A 198 3.35 5.57 13.05
C GLY A 198 2.93 4.23 13.64
N GLU A 199 2.45 3.32 12.82
CA GLU A 199 2.04 1.99 13.24
C GLU A 199 3.21 1.14 13.72
N LEU A 200 4.37 1.22 13.05
CA LEU A 200 5.59 0.56 13.50
C LEU A 200 6.06 1.05 14.88
N ALA A 201 5.81 2.33 15.21
CA ALA A 201 6.18 2.90 16.50
C ALA A 201 5.18 2.58 17.62
N ASP A 202 3.91 2.42 17.30
CA ASP A 202 2.83 2.19 18.27
C ASP A 202 2.41 0.71 18.37
N GLY A 203 2.65 -0.10 17.32
CA GLY A 203 2.08 -1.43 17.16
C GLY A 203 0.59 -1.42 16.77
N ASN A 204 0.00 -0.24 16.55
CA ASN A 204 -1.40 -0.07 16.19
C ASN A 204 -1.53 0.91 15.02
N PRO A 205 -2.50 0.71 14.12
CA PRO A 205 -2.74 1.62 13.00
C PRO A 205 -2.94 3.06 13.46
N LEU A 206 -2.37 4.01 12.70
CA LEU A 206 -2.45 5.43 13.04
C LEU A 206 -3.87 5.98 12.88
N PHE A 207 -4.58 5.59 11.82
CA PHE A 207 -5.92 6.04 11.46
C PHE A 207 -6.86 4.85 11.17
N PRO A 208 -7.39 4.16 12.20
CA PRO A 208 -8.19 2.95 12.02
C PRO A 208 -9.68 3.25 11.75
N GLY A 209 -10.01 3.95 10.67
CA GLY A 209 -11.39 4.29 10.31
C GLY A 209 -12.23 3.09 9.85
N GLU A 210 -13.48 3.01 10.31
CA GLU A 210 -14.43 1.95 9.96
C GLU A 210 -15.09 2.17 8.59
N ASN A 211 -15.20 3.43 8.17
CA ASN A 211 -15.73 3.86 6.87
C ASN A 211 -14.99 5.11 6.40
N GLU A 212 -15.31 5.66 5.21
CA GLU A 212 -14.61 6.80 4.61
C GLU A 212 -14.69 8.06 5.47
N ILE A 213 -15.83 8.33 6.09
CA ILE A 213 -16.03 9.51 6.95
C ILE A 213 -15.28 9.35 8.25
N ASP A 214 -15.42 8.20 8.90
CA ASP A 214 -14.70 7.90 10.13
C ASP A 214 -13.18 7.90 9.90
N GLN A 215 -12.72 7.50 8.70
CA GLN A 215 -11.32 7.62 8.31
C GLN A 215 -10.86 9.07 8.27
N LEU A 216 -11.66 9.98 7.68
CA LEU A 216 -11.38 11.41 7.68
C LEU A 216 -11.41 11.99 9.10
N ASP A 217 -12.37 11.58 9.92
CA ASP A 217 -12.48 11.98 11.33
C ASP A 217 -11.26 11.53 12.14
N CYS A 218 -10.76 10.31 11.94
CA CYS A 218 -9.52 9.83 12.56
C CYS A 218 -8.32 10.71 12.17
N ILE A 219 -8.22 11.07 10.89
CA ILE A 219 -7.16 11.96 10.39
C ILE A 219 -7.26 13.35 11.03
N ILE A 220 -8.46 13.94 11.01
CA ILE A 220 -8.71 15.28 11.55
C ILE A 220 -8.43 15.35 13.06
N LYS A 221 -8.79 14.33 13.82
CA LYS A 221 -8.50 14.26 15.27
C LYS A 221 -7.00 14.31 15.57
N VAL A 222 -6.18 13.73 14.72
CA VAL A 222 -4.72 13.63 14.94
C VAL A 222 -3.97 14.82 14.31
N LEU A 223 -4.28 15.17 13.06
CA LEU A 223 -3.50 16.15 12.28
C LEU A 223 -4.13 17.55 12.22
N GLY A 224 -5.39 17.68 12.61
CA GLY A 224 -6.15 18.92 12.51
C GLY A 224 -7.05 18.99 11.28
N ASN A 225 -7.72 20.13 11.12
CA ASN A 225 -8.72 20.33 10.09
C ASN A 225 -8.10 20.25 8.68
N LEU A 226 -8.88 19.70 7.73
CA LEU A 226 -8.46 19.62 6.34
C LEU A 226 -8.26 21.01 5.72
N PRO A 227 -7.34 21.15 4.74
CA PRO A 227 -7.22 22.34 3.90
C PRO A 227 -8.52 22.63 3.14
N GLU A 228 -8.73 23.91 2.77
CA GLU A 228 -9.95 24.38 2.11
C GLU A 228 -10.27 23.59 0.83
N ASP A 229 -9.26 23.27 0.02
CA ASP A 229 -9.42 22.50 -1.22
C ASP A 229 -9.97 21.08 -0.96
N LEU A 230 -9.49 20.41 0.07
CA LEU A 230 -10.01 19.09 0.46
C LEU A 230 -11.41 19.17 1.07
N ILE A 231 -11.73 20.25 1.80
CA ILE A 231 -13.08 20.52 2.31
C ILE A 231 -14.05 20.72 1.13
N ASN A 232 -13.66 21.50 0.13
CA ASN A 232 -14.45 21.71 -1.07
C ASN A 232 -14.69 20.39 -1.83
N MET A 233 -13.65 19.58 -2.00
CA MET A 233 -13.77 18.24 -2.60
C MET A 233 -14.76 17.35 -1.83
N PHE A 234 -14.82 17.43 -0.51
CA PHE A 234 -15.79 16.67 0.28
C PHE A 234 -17.23 17.10 -0.03
N TYR A 235 -17.51 18.41 -0.02
CA TYR A 235 -18.87 18.90 -0.23
C TYR A 235 -19.31 18.82 -1.70
N GLU A 236 -18.41 18.81 -2.66
CA GLU A 236 -18.70 18.65 -4.08
C GLU A 236 -18.91 17.17 -4.48
N ASN A 237 -18.40 16.23 -3.70
CA ASN A 237 -18.52 14.81 -4.02
C ASN A 237 -19.91 14.27 -3.60
N PRO A 238 -20.73 13.78 -4.57
CA PRO A 238 -22.08 13.28 -4.28
C PRO A 238 -22.15 12.13 -3.27
N ILE A 239 -21.06 11.38 -3.09
CA ILE A 239 -20.98 10.26 -2.11
C ILE A 239 -21.14 10.77 -0.67
N TYR A 240 -20.76 12.04 -0.42
CA TYR A 240 -20.82 12.67 0.90
C TYR A 240 -22.04 13.58 1.08
N ASN A 241 -23.00 13.60 0.15
CA ASN A 241 -24.21 14.39 0.27
C ASN A 241 -24.94 14.12 1.59
N GLY A 242 -25.25 15.20 2.34
CA GLY A 242 -25.91 15.14 3.65
C GLY A 242 -25.02 14.65 4.79
N LYS A 243 -23.73 14.55 4.56
CA LYS A 243 -22.71 14.26 5.59
C LYS A 243 -22.02 15.55 6.02
N GLU A 244 -21.47 15.55 7.23
CA GLU A 244 -20.70 16.65 7.78
C GLU A 244 -19.29 16.16 8.12
N LEU A 245 -18.31 17.04 7.87
CA LEU A 245 -16.93 16.81 8.31
C LEU A 245 -16.80 17.21 9.79
N LEU A 246 -15.98 16.46 10.52
CA LEU A 246 -15.54 16.85 11.84
C LEU A 246 -14.70 18.13 11.76
N PHE A 247 -14.94 19.06 12.69
CA PHE A 247 -14.07 20.21 12.95
C PHE A 247 -13.55 20.16 14.37
N VAL A 248 -12.25 20.31 14.53
CA VAL A 248 -11.60 20.31 15.85
C VAL A 248 -10.98 21.65 16.14
N SER A 249 -11.12 22.12 17.38
CA SER A 249 -10.42 23.32 17.88
C SER A 249 -8.98 23.03 18.28
N LYS A 250 -8.68 21.75 18.57
CA LYS A 250 -7.35 21.24 18.94
C LYS A 250 -7.25 19.78 18.49
N CYS A 251 -6.17 19.45 17.78
CA CYS A 251 -5.85 18.08 17.39
C CYS A 251 -4.92 17.42 18.41
N GLU A 252 -4.80 16.09 18.32
CA GLU A 252 -3.74 15.32 18.96
C GLU A 252 -2.41 15.71 18.28
N ASP A 253 -1.37 16.00 19.08
CA ASP A 253 -0.07 16.36 18.51
C ASP A 253 0.78 15.10 18.31
N LEU A 254 1.25 14.88 17.08
CA LEU A 254 2.15 13.77 16.76
C LEU A 254 3.43 13.79 17.59
N GLU A 255 3.94 14.97 17.98
CA GLU A 255 5.12 15.07 18.85
C GLU A 255 4.83 14.44 20.21
N ASN A 256 3.68 14.79 20.82
CA ASN A 256 3.28 14.22 22.10
C ASN A 256 3.01 12.72 22.02
N ARG A 257 2.39 12.26 20.93
CA ARG A 257 2.06 10.85 20.72
C ARG A 257 3.30 9.97 20.62
N TYR A 258 4.33 10.45 19.91
CA TYR A 258 5.53 9.65 19.63
C TYR A 258 6.74 10.05 20.50
N LEU A 259 6.56 10.94 21.47
CA LEU A 259 7.60 11.31 22.43
C LEU A 259 8.10 10.07 23.18
N GLY A 260 9.41 9.83 23.12
CA GLY A 260 10.07 8.67 23.75
C GLY A 260 9.99 7.38 22.93
N LYS A 261 9.25 7.35 21.80
CA LYS A 261 9.20 6.23 20.84
C LYS A 261 10.03 6.51 19.59
N LEU A 262 9.99 7.73 19.08
CA LEU A 262 10.76 8.21 17.94
C LEU A 262 11.59 9.43 18.36
N ASP A 263 12.72 9.67 17.70
CA ASP A 263 13.46 10.92 17.90
C ASP A 263 12.81 12.08 17.13
N LYS A 264 13.25 13.30 17.44
CA LYS A 264 12.65 14.51 16.85
C LYS A 264 12.77 14.54 15.32
N ILE A 265 13.87 14.06 14.77
CA ILE A 265 14.11 14.04 13.32
C ILE A 265 13.13 13.07 12.64
N ASP A 266 12.89 11.92 13.26
CA ASP A 266 11.94 10.94 12.76
C ASP A 266 10.51 11.47 12.78
N ILE A 267 10.12 12.17 13.86
CA ILE A 267 8.80 12.81 13.98
C ILE A 267 8.65 13.92 12.92
N ASP A 268 9.66 14.75 12.71
CA ASP A 268 9.65 15.80 11.69
C ASP A 268 9.54 15.19 10.27
N PHE A 269 10.20 14.06 10.01
CA PHE A 269 10.06 13.34 8.75
C PHE A 269 8.64 12.78 8.58
N MET A 270 8.09 12.16 9.62
CA MET A 270 6.74 11.61 9.61
C MET A 270 5.68 12.72 9.38
N LYS A 271 5.84 13.90 10.01
CA LYS A 271 4.97 15.06 9.76
C LYS A 271 4.96 15.48 8.29
N LYS A 272 6.12 15.48 7.62
CA LYS A 272 6.19 15.80 6.18
C LYS A 272 5.48 14.75 5.31
N LEU A 273 5.56 13.48 5.67
CA LEU A 273 4.85 12.41 4.96
C LEU A 273 3.33 12.48 5.18
N LEU A 274 2.90 13.01 6.32
CA LEU A 274 1.49 13.16 6.71
C LEU A 274 0.98 14.59 6.53
N GLU A 275 1.65 15.41 5.71
CA GLU A 275 1.15 16.73 5.34
C GLU A 275 -0.21 16.60 4.66
N LEU A 276 -1.22 17.35 5.15
CA LEU A 276 -2.60 17.27 4.65
C LEU A 276 -2.73 17.85 3.24
N ASP A 277 -1.92 18.87 2.93
CA ASP A 277 -1.85 19.46 1.60
C ASP A 277 -0.95 18.57 0.69
N PRO A 278 -1.51 17.88 -0.31
CA PRO A 278 -0.73 16.98 -1.17
C PRO A 278 0.38 17.71 -1.96
N GLU A 279 0.22 19.00 -2.25
CA GLU A 279 1.24 19.79 -2.95
C GLU A 279 2.48 20.08 -2.07
N LYS A 280 2.34 20.00 -0.76
CA LYS A 280 3.43 20.22 0.21
C LYS A 280 4.05 18.93 0.73
N ARG A 281 3.44 17.81 0.44
CA ARG A 281 3.89 16.46 0.83
C ARG A 281 5.09 15.97 -0.06
#